data_21031394335ae5e3ca044eb8b71ce29a
#
_entry.id   21031394335ae5e3ca044eb8b71ce29a
#
_cell.length_a   1.000
_cell.length_b   1.000
_cell.length_c   1.000
_cell.angle_alpha   90.00
_cell.angle_beta   90.00
_cell.angle_gamma   90.00
#
_symmetry.space_group_name_H-M   'P 1'
#
loop_
_entity.id
_entity.type
_entity.pdbx_description
1 polymer ?
#
loop_
_entity_poly.entity_id
_entity_poly.type
_entity_poly.pdbx_seq_one_letter_code
_entity_poly.pdbx_strand_id
1 'polypeptide(L)'
;MFTQSFEELSIKTNGNKLIKITEKVLNFVNHSKILNGVLNISILHTSASLIIQENADDDVQKDILNFYDKLVPMDDDLYIHNTEGKDDMPAHIKSTLTNSNLTLSVKNNKLVLGTWQGIYLFEHRIEQQIRKVFLHVLGEK
;
A
#
# COMPACT_ATOMS: atom_id res chain seq x y z
N MET A 1 -5.95 18.43 23.25
CA MET A 1 -4.52 18.67 22.96
C MET A 1 -4.14 17.99 21.65
N PHE A 2 -3.45 18.70 20.82
CA PHE A 2 -2.90 18.16 19.58
C PHE A 2 -1.72 17.24 19.86
N THR A 3 -1.69 16.08 19.22
CA THR A 3 -0.61 15.08 19.38
C THR A 3 -0.40 14.29 18.11
N GLN A 4 0.66 13.50 18.05
CA GLN A 4 0.97 12.65 16.91
C GLN A 4 1.70 11.39 17.34
N SER A 5 1.60 10.36 16.50
CA SER A 5 2.27 9.07 16.68
C SER A 5 2.79 8.56 15.36
N PHE A 6 3.85 7.76 15.44
CA PHE A 6 4.53 7.18 14.28
C PHE A 6 4.73 5.69 14.47
N GLU A 7 4.71 4.94 13.38
CA GLU A 7 5.14 3.55 13.37
C GLU A 7 5.61 3.18 11.97
N GLU A 8 6.65 2.36 11.89
CA GLU A 8 7.09 1.79 10.63
C GLU A 8 6.73 0.31 10.60
N LEU A 9 5.93 -0.09 9.62
CA LEU A 9 5.61 -1.49 9.38
C LEU A 9 6.67 -2.12 8.50
N SER A 10 6.99 -3.37 8.77
CA SER A 10 7.89 -4.20 7.96
C SER A 10 7.04 -5.34 7.38
N ILE A 11 6.83 -5.33 6.07
CA ILE A 11 5.95 -6.29 5.40
C ILE A 11 6.80 -7.19 4.50
N LYS A 12 6.81 -8.46 4.81
CA LYS A 12 7.45 -9.48 3.97
C LYS A 12 6.53 -9.84 2.83
N THR A 13 7.04 -9.75 1.59
CA THR A 13 6.27 -10.04 0.40
C THR A 13 6.83 -11.24 -0.35
N ASN A 14 6.01 -11.88 -1.17
CA ASN A 14 6.41 -13.01 -1.98
C ASN A 14 5.57 -13.03 -3.25
N GLY A 15 6.03 -12.33 -4.27
CA GLY A 15 5.36 -12.26 -5.55
C GLY A 15 4.54 -11.00 -5.78
N ASN A 16 4.17 -10.80 -7.04
CA ASN A 16 3.33 -9.70 -7.48
C ASN A 16 1.89 -9.95 -7.01
N LYS A 17 1.45 -9.20 -6.01
CA LYS A 17 0.12 -9.36 -5.42
C LYS A 17 -0.27 -8.19 -4.52
N LEU A 18 -1.53 -8.19 -4.12
CA LEU A 18 -2.07 -7.28 -3.12
C LEU A 18 -1.99 -7.94 -1.75
N ILE A 19 -1.34 -7.26 -0.80
CA ILE A 19 -1.18 -7.75 0.56
C ILE A 19 -1.98 -6.85 1.48
N LYS A 20 -2.97 -7.42 2.15
CA LYS A 20 -3.85 -6.68 3.04
C LYS A 20 -3.10 -6.27 4.31
N ILE A 21 -3.07 -4.97 4.59
CA ILE A 21 -2.42 -4.42 5.79
C ILE A 21 -3.41 -3.70 6.71
N THR A 22 -4.71 -3.80 6.43
CA THR A 22 -5.76 -3.09 7.15
C THR A 22 -5.66 -3.26 8.66
N GLU A 23 -5.54 -4.51 9.14
CA GLU A 23 -5.52 -4.80 10.59
C GLU A 23 -4.34 -4.13 11.29
N LYS A 24 -3.16 -4.15 10.67
CA LYS A 24 -1.96 -3.50 11.23
C LYS A 24 -2.16 -1.99 11.36
N VAL A 25 -2.79 -1.38 10.37
CA VAL A 25 -3.09 0.05 10.37
C VAL A 25 -4.14 0.40 11.42
N LEU A 26 -5.22 -0.39 11.51
CA LEU A 26 -6.26 -0.21 12.53
C LEU A 26 -5.68 -0.31 13.95
N ASN A 27 -4.82 -1.28 14.18
CA ASN A 27 -4.17 -1.46 15.48
C ASN A 27 -3.32 -0.25 15.85
N PHE A 28 -2.55 0.27 14.90
CA PHE A 28 -1.76 1.48 15.12
C PHE A 28 -2.63 2.67 15.53
N VAL A 29 -3.70 2.94 14.80
CA VAL A 29 -4.62 4.05 15.09
C VAL A 29 -5.24 3.88 16.49
N ASN A 30 -5.69 2.67 16.80
CA ASN A 30 -6.28 2.38 18.11
C ASN A 30 -5.29 2.65 19.25
N HIS A 31 -4.05 2.18 19.12
CA HIS A 31 -3.02 2.37 20.15
C HIS A 31 -2.58 3.83 20.29
N SER A 32 -2.73 4.63 19.26
CA SER A 32 -2.36 6.05 19.30
C SER A 32 -3.22 6.87 20.24
N LYS A 33 -4.43 6.40 20.53
CA LYS A 33 -5.45 7.09 21.34
C LYS A 33 -5.90 8.43 20.77
N ILE A 34 -5.56 8.73 19.53
CA ILE A 34 -6.05 9.93 18.86
C ILE A 34 -7.52 9.75 18.54
N LEU A 35 -8.36 10.67 18.98
CA LEU A 35 -9.80 10.61 18.77
C LEU A 35 -10.17 11.10 17.38
N ASN A 36 -9.71 12.29 17.01
CA ASN A 36 -10.04 12.90 15.73
C ASN A 36 -8.79 13.45 15.07
N GLY A 37 -8.57 13.11 13.82
CA GLY A 37 -7.39 13.55 13.13
C GLY A 37 -7.23 12.93 11.76
N VAL A 38 -5.99 12.85 11.31
CA VAL A 38 -5.62 12.38 9.98
C VAL A 38 -4.50 11.35 10.11
N LEU A 39 -4.64 10.27 9.35
CA LEU A 39 -3.59 9.28 9.17
C LEU A 39 -2.98 9.43 7.80
N ASN A 40 -1.66 9.48 7.73
CA ASN A 40 -0.91 9.38 6.49
C ASN A 40 -0.16 8.05 6.46
N ILE A 41 -0.26 7.34 5.35
CA ILE A 41 0.44 6.08 5.10
C ILE A 41 1.36 6.28 3.91
N SER A 42 2.65 6.01 4.06
CA SER A 42 3.64 6.16 2.98
C SER A 42 4.37 4.87 2.74
N ILE A 43 4.53 4.48 1.46
CA ILE A 43 5.42 3.39 1.06
C ILE A 43 6.82 3.96 0.84
N LEU A 44 7.83 3.30 1.38
CA LEU A 44 9.22 3.79 1.30
C LEU A 44 10.01 3.09 0.18
N HIS A 45 9.33 2.83 -0.94
CA HIS A 45 9.89 2.09 -2.08
C HIS A 45 9.37 2.64 -3.40
N THR A 46 10.05 2.29 -4.49
CA THR A 46 9.71 2.70 -5.85
C THR A 46 9.24 1.54 -6.73
N SER A 47 9.14 0.33 -6.18
CA SER A 47 8.67 -0.86 -6.89
C SER A 47 7.54 -1.59 -6.17
N ALA A 48 6.92 -0.91 -5.25
CA ALA A 48 5.68 -1.29 -4.57
C ALA A 48 4.88 -0.03 -4.27
N SER A 49 3.59 -0.16 -4.03
CA SER A 49 2.70 0.98 -3.83
C SER A 49 1.58 0.64 -2.85
N LEU A 50 0.66 1.59 -2.67
CA LEU A 50 -0.47 1.46 -1.76
C LEU A 50 -1.76 1.69 -2.53
N ILE A 51 -2.79 0.92 -2.23
CA ILE A 51 -4.13 1.17 -2.73
C ILE A 51 -5.18 0.88 -1.66
N ILE A 52 -6.33 1.51 -1.83
CA ILE A 52 -7.55 1.17 -1.10
C ILE A 52 -8.46 0.50 -2.12
N GLN A 53 -8.88 -0.72 -1.83
CA GLN A 53 -9.69 -1.50 -2.77
C GLN A 53 -10.57 -2.49 -2.01
N GLU A 54 -11.46 -3.14 -2.75
CA GLU A 54 -12.40 -4.07 -2.20
C GLU A 54 -11.74 -5.23 -1.44
N ASN A 55 -12.32 -5.58 -0.30
CA ASN A 55 -11.75 -6.54 0.64
C ASN A 55 -12.50 -7.87 0.73
N ALA A 56 -13.54 -8.08 -0.06
CA ALA A 56 -14.42 -9.24 0.08
C ALA A 56 -14.27 -10.27 -1.03
N ASP A 57 -14.13 -9.83 -2.28
CA ASP A 57 -14.10 -10.71 -3.45
C ASP A 57 -12.68 -10.78 -4.03
N ASP A 58 -12.05 -11.94 -3.92
CA ASP A 58 -10.69 -12.17 -4.44
C ASP A 58 -10.60 -11.99 -5.96
N ASP A 59 -11.72 -12.13 -6.68
CA ASP A 59 -11.72 -11.95 -8.13
C ASP A 59 -11.45 -10.50 -8.52
N VAL A 60 -11.82 -9.53 -7.70
CA VAL A 60 -11.47 -8.12 -7.92
C VAL A 60 -9.96 -7.96 -7.92
N GLN A 61 -9.26 -8.57 -6.98
CA GLN A 61 -7.79 -8.51 -6.91
C GLN A 61 -7.15 -9.17 -8.12
N LYS A 62 -7.66 -10.33 -8.54
CA LYS A 62 -7.15 -11.03 -9.73
C LYS A 62 -7.31 -10.20 -10.99
N ASP A 63 -8.45 -9.57 -11.16
CA ASP A 63 -8.71 -8.72 -12.31
C ASP A 63 -7.81 -7.49 -12.33
N ILE A 64 -7.56 -6.87 -11.18
CA ILE A 64 -6.64 -5.74 -11.04
C ILE A 64 -5.22 -6.17 -11.43
N LEU A 65 -4.73 -7.29 -10.91
CA LEU A 65 -3.40 -7.81 -11.24
C LEU A 65 -3.27 -8.07 -12.73
N ASN A 66 -4.24 -8.74 -13.32
CA ASN A 66 -4.24 -9.06 -14.76
C ASN A 66 -4.27 -7.80 -15.62
N PHE A 67 -5.05 -6.81 -15.23
CA PHE A 67 -5.11 -5.53 -15.94
C PHE A 67 -3.74 -4.84 -15.99
N TYR A 68 -3.08 -4.73 -14.84
CA TYR A 68 -1.77 -4.08 -14.77
C TYR A 68 -0.68 -4.87 -15.48
N ASP A 69 -0.73 -6.20 -15.44
CA ASP A 69 0.22 -7.03 -16.18
C ASP A 69 0.10 -6.84 -17.70
N LYS A 70 -1.11 -6.65 -18.20
CA LYS A 70 -1.33 -6.35 -19.62
C LYS A 70 -0.95 -4.92 -19.98
N LEU A 71 -1.23 -3.99 -19.11
CA LEU A 71 -0.95 -2.56 -19.34
C LEU A 71 0.56 -2.30 -19.35
N VAL A 72 1.29 -2.97 -18.47
CA VAL A 72 2.74 -2.78 -18.29
C VAL A 72 3.42 -4.12 -18.42
N PRO A 73 3.71 -4.57 -19.66
CA PRO A 73 4.26 -5.90 -19.90
C PRO A 73 5.72 -6.01 -19.50
N MET A 74 6.14 -7.23 -19.13
CA MET A 74 7.52 -7.59 -18.83
C MET A 74 8.27 -7.95 -20.11
N ASP A 75 8.62 -6.93 -20.89
CA ASP A 75 9.33 -7.08 -22.15
C ASP A 75 10.56 -6.17 -22.13
N ASP A 76 11.75 -6.76 -22.03
CA ASP A 76 13.02 -6.03 -21.93
C ASP A 76 13.27 -5.10 -23.11
N ASP A 77 12.72 -5.42 -24.28
CA ASP A 77 12.90 -4.62 -25.50
C ASP A 77 12.19 -3.26 -25.40
N LEU A 78 11.23 -3.13 -24.48
CA LEU A 78 10.48 -1.89 -24.29
C LEU A 78 11.20 -0.89 -23.38
N TYR A 79 12.20 -1.33 -22.61
CA TYR A 79 12.77 -0.52 -21.54
C TYR A 79 14.29 -0.41 -21.63
N ILE A 80 14.80 0.76 -21.23
CA ILE A 80 16.24 1.00 -21.11
C ILE A 80 16.76 0.40 -19.80
N HIS A 81 16.00 0.57 -18.70
CA HIS A 81 16.32 0.00 -17.40
C HIS A 81 15.91 -1.48 -17.38
N ASN A 82 16.83 -2.37 -17.74
CA ASN A 82 16.50 -3.79 -17.92
C ASN A 82 17.53 -4.77 -17.31
N THR A 83 18.40 -4.30 -16.41
CA THR A 83 19.48 -5.11 -15.83
C THR A 83 19.14 -5.73 -14.47
N GLU A 84 17.99 -5.37 -13.88
CA GLU A 84 17.60 -5.83 -12.54
C GLU A 84 16.41 -6.81 -12.56
N GLY A 85 16.18 -7.46 -13.69
CA GLY A 85 15.08 -8.41 -13.91
C GLY A 85 13.99 -7.83 -14.81
N LYS A 86 13.25 -8.71 -15.47
CA LYS A 86 12.18 -8.32 -16.40
C LYS A 86 11.02 -7.59 -15.72
N ASP A 87 10.83 -7.86 -14.44
CA ASP A 87 9.75 -7.28 -13.65
C ASP A 87 10.10 -5.95 -13.01
N ASP A 88 11.37 -5.51 -13.04
CA ASP A 88 11.79 -4.34 -12.29
C ASP A 88 11.27 -3.03 -12.89
N MET A 89 11.53 -2.75 -14.17
CA MET A 89 11.00 -1.52 -14.77
C MET A 89 9.47 -1.50 -14.81
N PRO A 90 8.79 -2.61 -15.17
CA PRO A 90 7.34 -2.69 -14.99
C PRO A 90 6.87 -2.36 -13.58
N ALA A 91 7.59 -2.83 -12.55
CA ALA A 91 7.26 -2.52 -11.17
C ALA A 91 7.34 -1.02 -10.88
N HIS A 92 8.40 -0.35 -11.36
CA HIS A 92 8.52 1.10 -11.22
C HIS A 92 7.38 1.84 -11.90
N ILE A 93 6.97 1.42 -13.10
CA ILE A 93 5.87 2.04 -13.84
C ILE A 93 4.56 1.85 -13.10
N LYS A 94 4.27 0.62 -12.65
CA LYS A 94 3.06 0.33 -11.87
C LYS A 94 2.98 1.18 -10.61
N SER A 95 4.13 1.41 -9.95
CA SER A 95 4.19 2.30 -8.78
C SER A 95 3.82 3.74 -9.10
N THR A 96 4.13 4.24 -10.30
CA THR A 96 3.75 5.59 -10.73
C THR A 96 2.27 5.72 -11.06
N LEU A 97 1.60 4.61 -11.36
CA LEU A 97 0.18 4.57 -11.73
C LEU A 97 -0.73 4.34 -10.53
N THR A 98 -0.18 3.99 -9.40
CA THR A 98 -0.90 3.76 -8.15
C THR A 98 -0.38 4.73 -7.10
N ASN A 99 -0.67 4.51 -5.83
CA ASN A 99 -0.37 5.53 -4.82
C ASN A 99 0.91 5.22 -4.05
N SER A 100 1.74 6.24 -3.83
CA SER A 100 2.87 6.14 -2.91
C SER A 100 2.48 6.50 -1.48
N ASN A 101 1.37 7.19 -1.30
CA ASN A 101 0.82 7.50 0.01
C ASN A 101 -0.71 7.52 -0.03
N LEU A 102 -1.30 7.32 1.14
CA LEU A 102 -2.74 7.39 1.34
C LEU A 102 -3.01 8.30 2.54
N THR A 103 -4.06 9.10 2.46
CA THR A 103 -4.53 9.92 3.57
C THR A 103 -5.93 9.47 3.94
N LEU A 104 -6.15 9.18 5.22
CA LEU A 104 -7.42 8.72 5.76
C LEU A 104 -7.78 9.56 6.98
N SER A 105 -9.08 9.76 7.18
CA SER A 105 -9.58 10.43 8.38
C SER A 105 -9.67 9.46 9.56
N VAL A 106 -9.45 9.99 10.76
CA VAL A 106 -9.66 9.29 12.02
C VAL A 106 -10.76 10.02 12.76
N LYS A 107 -11.79 9.30 13.17
CA LYS A 107 -12.90 9.85 13.93
C LYS A 107 -13.27 8.89 15.06
N ASN A 108 -13.37 9.39 16.27
CA ASN A 108 -13.65 8.60 17.47
C ASN A 108 -12.67 7.40 17.60
N ASN A 109 -11.40 7.67 17.37
CA ASN A 109 -10.31 6.68 17.41
C ASN A 109 -10.48 5.52 16.41
N LYS A 110 -11.20 5.74 15.33
CA LYS A 110 -11.41 4.75 14.27
C LYS A 110 -11.07 5.34 12.90
N LEU A 111 -10.49 4.53 12.03
CA LEU A 111 -10.31 4.92 10.62
C LEU A 111 -11.68 5.02 9.94
N VAL A 112 -11.85 6.07 9.16
CA VAL A 112 -13.04 6.24 8.33
C VAL A 112 -12.81 5.49 7.04
N LEU A 113 -13.31 4.26 6.99
CA LEU A 113 -13.27 3.37 5.83
C LEU A 113 -14.69 2.86 5.54
N GLY A 114 -15.00 2.71 4.26
CA GLY A 114 -16.22 2.02 3.85
C GLY A 114 -16.14 0.54 4.22
N THR A 115 -17.29 -0.11 4.32
CA THR A 115 -17.39 -1.53 4.69
C THR A 115 -16.55 -2.43 3.78
N TRP A 116 -16.50 -2.11 2.50
CA TRP A 116 -15.81 -2.91 1.49
C TRP A 116 -14.40 -2.42 1.17
N GLN A 117 -13.92 -1.39 1.86
CA GLN A 117 -12.58 -0.86 1.65
C GLN A 117 -11.56 -1.57 2.52
N GLY A 118 -10.50 -2.07 1.89
CA GLY A 118 -9.30 -2.57 2.57
C GLY A 118 -8.09 -1.75 2.15
N ILE A 119 -7.09 -1.71 3.00
CA ILE A 119 -5.81 -1.06 2.74
C ILE A 119 -4.84 -2.15 2.31
N TYR A 120 -4.22 -1.96 1.14
CA TYR A 120 -3.32 -2.96 0.56
C TYR A 120 -1.97 -2.37 0.20
N LEU A 121 -0.92 -3.14 0.48
CA LEU A 121 0.37 -2.98 -0.16
C LEU A 121 0.31 -3.71 -1.50
N PHE A 122 0.61 -3.01 -2.58
CA PHE A 122 0.65 -3.57 -3.93
C PHE A 122 2.10 -3.89 -4.28
N GLU A 123 2.49 -5.16 -4.16
CA GLU A 123 3.82 -5.63 -4.52
C GLU A 123 3.91 -5.86 -6.02
N HIS A 124 4.84 -5.19 -6.67
CA HIS A 124 5.00 -5.29 -8.12
C HIS A 124 6.17 -6.17 -8.55
N ARG A 125 7.03 -6.59 -7.60
CA ARG A 125 8.15 -7.49 -7.88
C ARG A 125 7.74 -8.95 -7.69
N ILE A 126 8.40 -9.85 -8.43
CA ILE A 126 8.16 -11.29 -8.34
C ILE A 126 8.95 -11.89 -7.17
N GLU A 127 10.21 -11.47 -6.99
CA GLU A 127 11.05 -11.97 -5.91
C GLU A 127 10.60 -11.44 -4.55
N GLN A 128 10.91 -12.21 -3.51
CA GLN A 128 10.63 -11.85 -2.14
C GLN A 128 11.32 -10.55 -1.75
N GLN A 129 10.55 -9.66 -1.09
CA GLN A 129 11.02 -8.36 -0.63
C GLN A 129 10.65 -8.18 0.83
N ILE A 130 11.29 -7.21 1.48
CA ILE A 130 10.85 -6.65 2.75
C ILE A 130 10.48 -5.20 2.47
N ARG A 131 9.20 -4.87 2.62
CA ARG A 131 8.68 -3.53 2.33
C ARG A 131 8.44 -2.76 3.62
N LYS A 132 8.85 -1.50 3.62
CA LYS A 132 8.66 -0.58 4.74
C LYS A 132 7.48 0.35 4.42
N VAL A 133 6.54 0.42 5.35
CA VAL A 133 5.36 1.29 5.27
C VAL A 133 5.36 2.17 6.50
N PHE A 134 5.37 3.48 6.31
CA PHE A 134 5.43 4.44 7.41
C PHE A 134 4.04 4.98 7.72
N LEU A 135 3.65 4.88 8.98
CA LEU A 135 2.36 5.35 9.49
C LEU A 135 2.57 6.59 10.34
N HIS A 136 1.80 7.62 10.07
CA HIS A 136 1.84 8.87 10.83
C HIS A 136 0.40 9.33 11.08
N VAL A 137 -0.01 9.36 12.34
CA VAL A 137 -1.31 9.86 12.74
C VAL A 137 -1.13 11.11 13.58
N LEU A 138 -1.94 12.13 13.33
CA LEU A 138 -1.93 13.38 14.08
C LEU A 138 -3.36 13.87 14.29
N GLY A 139 -3.60 14.47 15.43
CA GLY A 139 -4.91 14.97 15.79
C GLY A 139 -5.07 15.23 17.28
N GLU A 140 -6.30 15.15 17.75
CA GLU A 140 -6.67 15.41 19.13
C GLU A 140 -6.94 14.11 19.89
N LYS A 141 -6.46 14.05 21.12
CA LYS A 141 -6.83 13.00 22.08
C LYS A 141 -8.08 13.35 22.82
#